data_94c96cc60e8e747cee3256f17cd930b2
#
_entry.id   94c96cc60e8e747cee3256f17cd930b2
#
_cell.length_a   1.000
_cell.length_b   1.000
_cell.length_c   1.000
_cell.angle_alpha   90.00
_cell.angle_beta   90.00
_cell.angle_gamma   90.00
#
_symmetry.space_group_name_H-M   'P 1'
#
loop_
_entity.id
_entity.type
_entity.pdbx_description
1 polymer ?
#
loop_
_entity_poly.entity_id
_entity_poly.type
_entity_poly.pdbx_seq_one_letter_code
_entity_poly.pdbx_strand_id
1 'polypeptide(L)'
;MRNKRNKKDVDCEILIAINSCEKDREHLEKLKSSEFYANLEANPDIGIFEYYRGSDEIKFENQQLHLTGEERYDKLHVKTYDMIKWATSNLSFNRLVKLDCNFMSYTHVGERTRKKICGLDRVNRAIFKQKYSDYTGSNGREFLLRDFRVWSNQKGIVTQLDEPTWLVDGIWYFCGKCYRVSYEFAKFIAEQDICAEMLKQHDVKNILGHHPFAIEDVMIGRMHSAYEEHLKSLSELEDIADETIHNSRT
;
A
#
# COMPACT_ATOMS: atom_id res chain seq x y z
N MET A 1 18.78 -16.96 10.70
CA MET A 1 19.67 -15.89 11.25
C MET A 1 19.08 -14.54 10.94
N ARG A 2 18.64 -13.74 11.93
CA ARG A 2 18.19 -12.36 11.69
C ARG A 2 19.42 -11.52 11.31
N ASN A 3 19.47 -11.06 10.05
CA ASN A 3 20.48 -10.09 9.61
C ASN A 3 20.37 -8.84 10.49
N LYS A 4 21.46 -8.47 11.17
CA LYS A 4 21.58 -7.19 11.88
C LYS A 4 21.50 -6.08 10.84
N ARG A 5 20.35 -5.40 10.76
CA ARG A 5 20.18 -4.20 9.92
C ARG A 5 21.02 -3.05 10.50
N ASN A 6 21.70 -2.31 9.64
CA ASN A 6 22.34 -1.07 10.04
C ASN A 6 21.26 -0.08 10.49
N LYS A 7 21.32 0.39 11.74
CA LYS A 7 20.39 1.38 12.30
C LYS A 7 20.48 2.66 11.48
N LYS A 8 19.37 3.04 10.84
CA LYS A 8 19.15 4.38 10.29
C LYS A 8 18.27 5.17 11.27
N ASP A 9 18.18 6.47 11.12
CA ASP A 9 17.65 7.44 12.11
C ASP A 9 16.20 7.23 12.60
N VAL A 10 15.44 6.35 11.98
CA VAL A 10 14.11 5.93 12.44
C VAL A 10 14.11 4.42 12.59
N ASP A 11 14.08 3.95 13.84
CA ASP A 11 13.99 2.53 14.19
C ASP A 11 12.68 2.31 14.96
N CYS A 12 11.68 1.76 14.29
CA CYS A 12 10.35 1.55 14.88
C CYS A 12 9.76 0.19 14.51
N GLU A 13 8.89 -0.32 15.36
CA GLU A 13 8.13 -1.56 15.07
C GLU A 13 7.11 -1.30 13.96
N ILE A 14 6.42 -0.15 14.02
CA ILE A 14 5.37 0.24 13.08
C ILE A 14 5.69 1.63 12.53
N LEU A 15 5.84 1.72 11.22
CA LEU A 15 5.98 2.99 10.51
C LEU A 15 4.64 3.37 9.87
N ILE A 16 4.09 4.52 10.22
CA ILE A 16 2.82 5.01 9.68
C ILE A 16 3.11 6.11 8.66
N ALA A 17 2.80 5.85 7.40
CA ALA A 17 2.87 6.80 6.31
C ALA A 17 1.48 7.39 6.04
N ILE A 18 1.29 8.66 6.33
CA ILE A 18 0.04 9.37 6.14
C ILE A 18 0.00 9.98 4.75
N ASN A 19 -0.89 9.44 3.90
CA ASN A 19 -1.14 10.01 2.58
C ASN A 19 -1.90 11.32 2.71
N SER A 20 -1.32 12.39 2.20
CA SER A 20 -1.92 13.72 2.21
C SER A 20 -1.69 14.46 0.89
N CYS A 21 -2.49 15.48 0.65
CA CYS A 21 -2.33 16.45 -0.43
C CYS A 21 -2.89 17.80 0.03
N GLU A 22 -2.65 18.86 -0.74
CA GLU A 22 -3.11 20.20 -0.38
C GLU A 22 -4.63 20.28 -0.18
N LYS A 23 -5.41 19.54 -0.99
CA LYS A 23 -6.88 19.49 -0.88
C LYS A 23 -7.37 18.82 0.41
N ASP A 24 -6.55 17.99 1.02
CA ASP A 24 -6.89 17.23 2.24
C ASP A 24 -6.29 17.87 3.51
N ARG A 25 -5.73 19.07 3.43
CA ARG A 25 -5.06 19.75 4.54
C ARG A 25 -5.94 19.88 5.79
N GLU A 26 -7.20 20.26 5.61
CA GLU A 26 -8.15 20.35 6.71
C GLU A 26 -8.38 18.98 7.40
N HIS A 27 -8.44 17.92 6.61
CA HIS A 27 -8.56 16.56 7.15
C HIS A 27 -7.32 16.12 7.92
N LEU A 28 -6.14 16.49 7.44
CA LEU A 28 -4.88 16.21 8.11
C LEU A 28 -4.80 16.94 9.46
N GLU A 29 -5.14 18.23 9.52
CA GLU A 29 -5.15 19.00 10.76
C GLU A 29 -6.16 18.40 11.77
N LYS A 30 -7.33 18.00 11.30
CA LYS A 30 -8.32 17.31 12.13
C LYS A 30 -7.81 15.95 12.63
N LEU A 31 -7.07 15.21 11.83
CA LEU A 31 -6.43 13.96 12.25
C LEU A 31 -5.40 14.25 13.33
N LYS A 32 -4.50 15.21 13.13
CA LYS A 32 -3.43 15.58 14.08
C LYS A 32 -3.97 16.10 15.42
N SER A 33 -5.11 16.77 15.42
CA SER A 33 -5.75 17.23 16.64
C SER A 33 -6.56 16.15 17.38
N SER A 34 -6.61 14.93 16.87
CA SER A 34 -7.38 13.85 17.47
C SER A 34 -6.61 13.11 18.56
N GLU A 35 -7.35 12.59 19.56
CA GLU A 35 -6.81 11.68 20.57
C GLU A 35 -6.14 10.45 19.95
N PHE A 36 -6.68 9.96 18.82
CA PHE A 36 -6.10 8.85 18.09
C PHE A 36 -4.66 9.15 17.66
N TYR A 37 -4.43 10.32 17.05
CA TYR A 37 -3.09 10.72 16.60
C TYR A 37 -2.14 10.94 17.77
N ALA A 38 -2.60 11.60 18.83
CA ALA A 38 -1.82 11.80 20.06
C ALA A 38 -1.38 10.47 20.68
N ASN A 39 -2.25 9.45 20.66
CA ASN A 39 -1.92 8.12 21.17
C ASN A 39 -0.88 7.40 20.27
N LEU A 40 -0.90 7.64 18.96
CA LEU A 40 0.13 7.11 18.06
C LEU A 40 1.49 7.77 18.31
N GLU A 41 1.53 9.11 18.44
CA GLU A 41 2.77 9.86 18.72
C GLU A 41 3.39 9.51 20.07
N ALA A 42 2.56 9.24 21.08
CA ALA A 42 3.02 8.86 22.41
C ALA A 42 3.63 7.44 22.48
N ASN A 43 3.46 6.63 21.45
CA ASN A 43 3.96 5.25 21.42
C ASN A 43 5.39 5.21 20.84
N PRO A 44 6.42 4.85 21.64
CA PRO A 44 7.81 4.86 21.18
C PRO A 44 8.11 3.82 20.07
N ASP A 45 7.25 2.80 19.90
CA ASP A 45 7.40 1.78 18.88
C ASP A 45 6.82 2.23 17.52
N ILE A 46 6.24 3.43 17.43
CA ILE A 46 5.60 3.97 16.23
C ILE A 46 6.39 5.16 15.68
N GLY A 47 6.80 5.04 14.42
CA GLY A 47 7.26 6.17 13.61
C GLY A 47 6.10 6.70 12.75
N ILE A 48 5.99 8.01 12.60
CA ILE A 48 4.96 8.65 11.78
C ILE A 48 5.61 9.63 10.81
N PHE A 49 5.18 9.60 9.57
CA PHE A 49 5.49 10.66 8.60
C PHE A 49 4.34 10.88 7.62
N GLU A 50 4.29 12.07 7.07
CA GLU A 50 3.37 12.44 6.01
C GLU A 50 4.07 12.30 4.65
N TYR A 51 3.33 11.98 3.59
CA TYR A 51 3.91 11.99 2.26
C TYR A 51 3.03 12.71 1.25
N TYR A 52 3.71 13.50 0.42
CA TYR A 52 3.15 14.40 -0.57
C TYR A 52 3.80 14.13 -1.93
N ARG A 53 3.19 14.60 -3.00
CA ARG A 53 3.76 14.65 -4.34
C ARG A 53 3.66 16.08 -4.88
N GLY A 54 4.49 16.45 -5.85
CA GLY A 54 4.49 17.79 -6.41
C GLY A 54 5.81 18.55 -6.22
N SER A 55 6.84 17.88 -5.68
CA SER A 55 8.17 18.46 -5.53
C SER A 55 9.03 18.24 -6.79
N ASP A 56 10.02 19.10 -6.99
CA ASP A 56 11.02 18.94 -8.06
C ASP A 56 12.07 17.87 -7.70
N GLU A 57 12.28 17.63 -6.40
CA GLU A 57 13.23 16.63 -5.87
C GLU A 57 12.63 15.87 -4.68
N ILE A 58 13.16 14.66 -4.40
CA ILE A 58 12.76 13.90 -3.21
C ILE A 58 13.42 14.53 -1.99
N LYS A 59 12.58 14.94 -1.03
CA LYS A 59 12.99 15.55 0.22
C LYS A 59 12.33 14.89 1.41
N PHE A 60 13.08 14.72 2.51
CA PHE A 60 12.51 14.30 3.80
C PHE A 60 12.96 15.26 4.89
N GLU A 61 12.03 16.03 5.40
CA GLU A 61 12.26 17.03 6.45
C GLU A 61 11.04 17.16 7.36
N ASN A 62 11.24 17.38 8.64
CA ASN A 62 10.16 17.57 9.63
C ASN A 62 9.08 16.47 9.57
N GLN A 63 9.48 15.20 9.38
CA GLN A 63 8.58 14.05 9.20
C GLN A 63 7.65 14.18 7.97
N GLN A 64 8.07 14.90 6.95
CA GLN A 64 7.36 15.05 5.69
C GLN A 64 8.23 14.56 4.54
N LEU A 65 7.71 13.60 3.78
CA LEU A 65 8.31 13.10 2.56
C LEU A 65 7.65 13.79 1.35
N HIS A 66 8.43 14.58 0.65
CA HIS A 66 8.04 15.20 -0.61
C HIS A 66 8.58 14.37 -1.76
N LEU A 67 7.68 13.82 -2.56
CA LEU A 67 7.98 13.01 -3.74
C LEU A 67 7.91 13.85 -5.01
N THR A 68 8.68 13.45 -6.01
CA THR A 68 8.67 14.11 -7.32
C THR A 68 7.43 13.78 -8.14
N GLY A 69 7.12 14.65 -9.11
CA GLY A 69 6.03 14.48 -10.06
C GLY A 69 4.70 15.11 -9.61
N GLU A 70 3.72 15.04 -10.48
CA GLU A 70 2.45 15.75 -10.30
C GLU A 70 1.53 15.06 -9.27
N GLU A 71 0.93 15.84 -8.35
CA GLU A 71 -0.07 15.36 -7.39
C GLU A 71 -1.42 15.21 -8.09
N ARG A 72 -1.77 13.98 -8.45
CA ARG A 72 -3.03 13.65 -9.12
C ARG A 72 -3.64 12.38 -8.54
N TYR A 73 -4.97 12.33 -8.50
CA TYR A 73 -5.70 11.18 -7.98
C TYR A 73 -5.44 9.90 -8.80
N ASP A 74 -5.37 10.02 -10.12
CA ASP A 74 -5.06 8.92 -11.04
C ASP A 74 -3.59 8.44 -10.97
N LYS A 75 -2.74 9.15 -10.23
CA LYS A 75 -1.33 8.79 -9.95
C LYS A 75 -1.09 8.33 -8.52
N LEU A 76 -2.15 8.10 -7.74
CA LEU A 76 -2.02 7.68 -6.34
C LEU A 76 -1.23 6.39 -6.16
N HIS A 77 -1.39 5.43 -7.07
CA HIS A 77 -0.63 4.18 -7.08
C HIS A 77 0.88 4.41 -7.22
N VAL A 78 1.29 5.34 -8.09
CA VAL A 78 2.71 5.71 -8.26
C VAL A 78 3.23 6.42 -7.01
N LYS A 79 2.44 7.33 -6.44
CA LYS A 79 2.78 8.02 -5.19
C LYS A 79 3.04 7.05 -4.06
N THR A 80 2.17 6.06 -3.89
CA THR A 80 2.30 5.05 -2.83
C THR A 80 3.48 4.11 -3.10
N TYR A 81 3.71 3.70 -4.34
CA TYR A 81 4.87 2.91 -4.72
C TYR A 81 6.19 3.64 -4.42
N ASP A 82 6.31 4.90 -4.83
CA ASP A 82 7.49 5.73 -4.59
C ASP A 82 7.75 5.93 -3.08
N MET A 83 6.67 6.10 -2.29
CA MET A 83 6.75 6.17 -0.84
C MET A 83 7.28 4.87 -0.23
N ILE A 84 6.75 3.71 -0.64
CA ILE A 84 7.21 2.40 -0.16
C ILE A 84 8.70 2.19 -0.51
N LYS A 85 9.08 2.48 -1.75
CA LYS A 85 10.46 2.37 -2.23
C LYS A 85 11.41 3.27 -1.44
N TRP A 86 11.01 4.51 -1.19
CA TRP A 86 11.80 5.43 -0.38
C TRP A 86 11.91 4.94 1.07
N ALA A 87 10.79 4.55 1.70
CA ALA A 87 10.78 4.10 3.09
C ALA A 87 11.64 2.86 3.31
N THR A 88 11.56 1.85 2.43
CA THR A 88 12.36 0.63 2.53
C THR A 88 13.86 0.88 2.34
N SER A 89 14.24 1.92 1.58
CA SER A 89 15.63 2.28 1.34
C SER A 89 16.23 3.16 2.44
N ASN A 90 15.42 3.94 3.17
CA ASN A 90 15.90 5.00 4.05
C ASN A 90 15.56 4.80 5.53
N LEU A 91 14.53 4.02 5.86
CA LEU A 91 14.05 3.84 7.22
C LEU A 91 14.14 2.37 7.67
N SER A 92 14.15 2.16 9.00
CA SER A 92 14.14 0.84 9.61
C SER A 92 12.80 0.61 10.33
N PHE A 93 12.04 -0.40 9.90
CA PHE A 93 10.74 -0.74 10.46
C PHE A 93 10.45 -2.24 10.27
N ASN A 94 9.50 -2.79 11.05
CA ASN A 94 9.01 -4.14 10.81
C ASN A 94 7.72 -4.14 9.99
N ARG A 95 6.91 -3.08 10.10
CA ARG A 95 5.62 -2.95 9.40
C ARG A 95 5.42 -1.53 8.92
N LEU A 96 4.91 -1.40 7.71
CA LEU A 96 4.52 -0.13 7.12
C LEU A 96 3.00 -0.06 7.04
N VAL A 97 2.41 0.98 7.62
CA VAL A 97 0.99 1.29 7.53
C VAL A 97 0.81 2.47 6.58
N LYS A 98 0.06 2.28 5.51
CA LYS A 98 -0.46 3.40 4.72
C LYS A 98 -1.79 3.83 5.33
N LEU A 99 -1.93 5.12 5.61
CA LEU A 99 -3.12 5.73 6.19
C LEU A 99 -3.50 6.98 5.39
N ASP A 100 -4.77 7.07 4.93
CA ASP A 100 -5.27 8.32 4.35
C ASP A 100 -5.62 9.31 5.47
N CYS A 101 -5.19 10.56 5.35
CA CYS A 101 -5.47 11.60 6.34
C CYS A 101 -6.98 11.86 6.52
N ASN A 102 -7.79 11.58 5.50
CA ASN A 102 -9.24 11.80 5.53
C ASN A 102 -10.07 10.57 5.99
N PHE A 103 -9.43 9.50 6.50
CA PHE A 103 -10.16 8.27 6.86
C PHE A 103 -11.25 8.51 7.93
N MET A 104 -11.06 9.45 8.85
CA MET A 104 -12.03 9.78 9.90
C MET A 104 -13.27 10.49 9.36
N SER A 105 -13.14 11.21 8.23
CA SER A 105 -14.23 11.96 7.61
C SER A 105 -15.05 11.11 6.64
N TYR A 106 -14.59 9.89 6.35
CA TYR A 106 -15.23 9.02 5.37
C TYR A 106 -16.42 8.29 5.99
N THR A 107 -17.61 8.89 5.83
CA THR A 107 -18.91 8.31 6.24
C THR A 107 -19.58 7.57 5.08
N HIS A 108 -18.89 6.70 4.35
CA HIS A 108 -19.57 5.85 3.40
C HIS A 108 -20.43 4.84 4.18
N VAL A 109 -21.67 5.21 4.37
CA VAL A 109 -22.72 4.33 4.88
C VAL A 109 -23.17 3.52 3.67
N GLY A 110 -22.77 2.26 3.60
CA GLY A 110 -23.36 1.36 2.61
C GLY A 110 -24.89 1.37 2.82
N GLU A 111 -25.65 1.77 1.82
CA GLU A 111 -27.11 1.91 1.91
C GLU A 111 -27.81 0.66 2.47
N ARG A 112 -27.20 -0.52 2.31
CA ARG A 112 -27.75 -1.79 2.81
C ARG A 112 -27.39 -2.15 4.24
N THR A 113 -26.32 -1.58 4.82
CA THR A 113 -25.84 -2.07 6.13
C THR A 113 -25.68 -0.99 7.20
N ARG A 114 -25.78 0.29 6.88
CA ARG A 114 -25.51 1.45 7.77
C ARG A 114 -24.21 1.35 8.58
N LYS A 115 -23.28 0.47 8.20
CA LYS A 115 -22.00 0.30 8.88
C LYS A 115 -20.95 1.16 8.20
N LYS A 116 -20.21 1.97 8.99
CA LYS A 116 -19.03 2.72 8.51
C LYS A 116 -18.03 1.74 7.92
N ILE A 117 -17.68 1.91 6.64
CA ILE A 117 -16.76 1.02 5.92
C ILE A 117 -15.34 1.14 6.50
N CYS A 118 -14.97 2.32 7.04
CA CYS A 118 -13.70 2.56 7.69
C CYS A 118 -13.96 3.32 9.00
N GLY A 119 -14.04 2.62 10.11
CA GLY A 119 -14.15 3.21 11.44
C GLY A 119 -12.83 3.12 12.19
N LEU A 120 -12.65 3.95 13.19
CA LEU A 120 -11.46 4.00 14.07
C LEU A 120 -11.09 2.60 14.61
N ASP A 121 -12.08 1.80 15.05
CA ASP A 121 -11.85 0.43 15.54
C ASP A 121 -11.23 -0.51 14.48
N ARG A 122 -11.59 -0.32 13.21
CA ARG A 122 -11.02 -1.13 12.11
C ARG A 122 -9.61 -0.70 11.79
N VAL A 123 -9.35 0.61 11.79
CA VAL A 123 -8.01 1.17 11.63
C VAL A 123 -7.10 0.70 12.76
N ASN A 124 -7.53 0.81 14.00
CA ASN A 124 -6.78 0.31 15.16
C ASN A 124 -6.48 -1.19 15.05
N ARG A 125 -7.43 -2.00 14.60
CA ARG A 125 -7.18 -3.43 14.36
C ARG A 125 -6.17 -3.67 13.25
N ALA A 126 -6.25 -2.93 12.17
CA ALA A 126 -5.28 -3.05 11.07
C ALA A 126 -3.86 -2.68 11.54
N ILE A 127 -3.72 -1.64 12.35
CA ILE A 127 -2.43 -1.19 12.88
C ILE A 127 -1.87 -2.21 13.90
N PHE A 128 -2.66 -2.65 14.88
CA PHE A 128 -2.13 -3.30 16.08
C PHE A 128 -2.41 -4.81 16.19
N LYS A 129 -3.53 -5.33 15.68
CA LYS A 129 -4.01 -6.66 16.08
C LYS A 129 -3.53 -7.85 15.24
N GLN A 130 -3.13 -7.67 14.01
CA GLN A 130 -2.73 -8.82 13.14
C GLN A 130 -1.22 -8.92 13.02
N LYS A 131 -0.60 -9.56 14.00
CA LYS A 131 0.85 -9.58 14.18
C LYS A 131 1.61 -10.38 13.10
N TYR A 132 0.98 -11.33 12.43
CA TYR A 132 1.65 -12.33 11.58
C TYR A 132 1.25 -12.28 10.09
N SER A 133 0.47 -11.31 9.66
CA SER A 133 0.09 -11.18 8.26
C SER A 133 0.99 -10.19 7.52
N ASP A 134 1.49 -10.59 6.35
CA ASP A 134 2.27 -9.74 5.48
C ASP A 134 1.45 -8.60 4.89
N TYR A 135 0.14 -8.81 4.72
CA TYR A 135 -0.79 -7.80 4.23
C TYR A 135 -2.11 -7.84 4.99
N THR A 136 -2.55 -6.70 5.50
CA THR A 136 -3.84 -6.56 6.19
C THR A 136 -4.35 -5.12 6.12
N GLY A 137 -5.63 -4.90 6.41
CA GLY A 137 -6.20 -3.57 6.36
C GLY A 137 -7.55 -3.43 7.06
N SER A 138 -8.08 -2.22 7.01
CA SER A 138 -9.32 -1.87 7.71
C SER A 138 -10.57 -2.51 7.11
N ASN A 139 -10.57 -2.84 5.82
CA ASN A 139 -11.70 -3.44 5.12
C ASN A 139 -11.21 -4.23 3.89
N GLY A 140 -11.12 -5.55 4.04
CA GLY A 140 -10.77 -6.46 2.95
C GLY A 140 -11.96 -6.78 2.06
N ARG A 141 -11.73 -6.93 0.78
CA ARG A 141 -12.72 -7.36 -0.20
C ARG A 141 -12.07 -7.90 -1.46
N GLU A 142 -12.84 -8.66 -2.20
CA GLU A 142 -12.48 -9.16 -3.51
C GLU A 142 -12.75 -8.10 -4.58
N PHE A 143 -11.83 -7.97 -5.53
CA PHE A 143 -12.00 -7.13 -6.70
C PHE A 143 -12.93 -7.82 -7.70
N LEU A 144 -13.95 -7.08 -8.15
CA LEU A 144 -14.86 -7.50 -9.22
C LEU A 144 -14.82 -6.47 -10.34
N LEU A 145 -14.52 -6.91 -11.54
CA LEU A 145 -14.42 -6.06 -12.73
C LEU A 145 -15.68 -5.25 -13.01
N ARG A 146 -16.85 -5.85 -12.77
CA ARG A 146 -18.15 -5.15 -12.91
C ARG A 146 -18.27 -3.96 -11.96
N ASP A 147 -17.79 -4.10 -10.71
CA ASP A 147 -17.88 -3.02 -9.70
C ASP A 147 -16.91 -1.90 -10.05
N PHE A 148 -15.75 -2.25 -10.63
CA PHE A 148 -14.82 -1.29 -11.19
C PHE A 148 -15.44 -0.47 -12.32
N ARG A 149 -16.12 -1.09 -13.26
CA ARG A 149 -16.81 -0.40 -14.35
C ARG A 149 -17.85 0.59 -13.83
N VAL A 150 -18.67 0.19 -12.83
CA VAL A 150 -19.64 1.09 -12.20
C VAL A 150 -18.97 2.26 -11.52
N TRP A 151 -17.94 2.00 -10.73
CA TRP A 151 -17.16 3.05 -10.04
C TRP A 151 -16.49 4.00 -11.02
N SER A 152 -15.87 3.48 -12.07
CA SER A 152 -15.19 4.22 -13.12
C SER A 152 -16.15 5.18 -13.83
N ASN A 153 -17.34 4.69 -14.20
CA ASN A 153 -18.38 5.53 -14.81
C ASN A 153 -18.86 6.64 -13.87
N GLN A 154 -19.05 6.34 -12.57
CA GLN A 154 -19.42 7.34 -11.56
C GLN A 154 -18.38 8.44 -11.38
N LYS A 155 -17.10 8.14 -11.65
CA LYS A 155 -15.99 9.10 -11.57
C LYS A 155 -15.72 9.84 -12.87
N GLY A 156 -16.52 9.59 -13.92
CA GLY A 156 -16.30 10.16 -15.25
C GLY A 156 -15.05 9.63 -15.94
N ILE A 157 -14.58 8.46 -15.52
CA ILE A 157 -13.43 7.76 -16.05
C ILE A 157 -13.93 6.93 -17.23
N VAL A 158 -13.71 7.38 -18.44
CA VAL A 158 -14.14 6.65 -19.65
C VAL A 158 -13.27 5.42 -19.82
N THR A 159 -13.84 4.27 -19.55
CA THR A 159 -13.19 2.97 -19.80
C THR A 159 -13.55 2.48 -21.20
N GLN A 160 -12.88 2.95 -22.22
CA GLN A 160 -12.68 2.17 -23.43
C GLN A 160 -11.46 1.26 -23.18
N LEU A 161 -11.61 0.33 -22.27
CA LEU A 161 -10.60 -0.67 -22.02
C LEU A 161 -10.90 -1.87 -22.89
N ASP A 162 -10.04 -2.15 -23.85
CA ASP A 162 -9.69 -3.52 -24.14
C ASP A 162 -9.20 -4.10 -22.81
N GLU A 163 -9.96 -5.02 -22.23
CA GLU A 163 -9.73 -5.52 -20.87
C GLU A 163 -8.33 -6.09 -20.76
N PRO A 164 -7.46 -5.50 -19.94
CA PRO A 164 -6.11 -6.05 -19.82
C PRO A 164 -6.19 -7.46 -19.25
N THR A 165 -5.47 -8.37 -19.85
CA THR A 165 -5.51 -9.81 -19.56
C THR A 165 -5.15 -10.18 -18.12
N TRP A 166 -4.56 -9.27 -17.35
CA TRP A 166 -4.18 -9.47 -15.94
C TRP A 166 -5.24 -8.98 -14.94
N LEU A 167 -6.28 -8.27 -15.39
CA LEU A 167 -7.43 -7.94 -14.58
C LEU A 167 -8.35 -9.14 -14.51
N VAL A 168 -8.16 -9.92 -13.51
CA VAL A 168 -9.02 -11.05 -13.19
C VAL A 168 -9.86 -10.74 -11.97
N ASP A 169 -11.10 -11.20 -11.98
CA ASP A 169 -11.90 -11.29 -10.77
C ASP A 169 -11.14 -12.13 -9.73
N GLY A 170 -11.33 -11.82 -8.47
CA GLY A 170 -10.74 -12.61 -7.39
C GLY A 170 -9.49 -12.01 -6.74
N ILE A 171 -8.98 -10.85 -7.20
CA ILE A 171 -7.90 -10.17 -6.49
C ILE A 171 -8.41 -9.71 -5.12
N TRP A 172 -7.85 -10.26 -4.07
CA TRP A 172 -8.14 -9.81 -2.70
C TRP A 172 -7.32 -8.58 -2.35
N TYR A 173 -7.99 -7.51 -1.88
CA TYR A 173 -7.33 -6.28 -1.49
C TYR A 173 -8.00 -5.63 -0.27
N PHE A 174 -7.27 -4.74 0.40
CA PHE A 174 -7.77 -3.92 1.48
C PHE A 174 -8.00 -2.48 1.02
N CYS A 175 -9.10 -1.88 1.51
CA CYS A 175 -9.46 -0.50 1.17
C CYS A 175 -8.30 0.47 1.42
N GLY A 176 -8.00 1.33 0.45
CA GLY A 176 -6.90 2.29 0.46
C GLY A 176 -6.89 3.30 1.61
N LYS A 177 -7.97 3.36 2.43
CA LYS A 177 -8.01 4.24 3.60
C LYS A 177 -7.02 3.84 4.69
N CYS A 178 -6.82 2.54 4.90
CA CYS A 178 -5.81 2.04 5.82
C CYS A 178 -5.50 0.57 5.49
N TYR A 179 -4.25 0.30 5.19
CA TYR A 179 -3.70 -1.05 5.15
C TYR A 179 -2.26 -1.06 5.67
N ARG A 180 -1.81 -2.25 6.01
CA ARG A 180 -0.49 -2.52 6.55
C ARG A 180 0.18 -3.62 5.76
N VAL A 181 1.48 -3.47 5.52
CA VAL A 181 2.36 -4.46 4.90
C VAL A 181 3.52 -4.78 5.83
N SER A 182 4.03 -6.03 5.79
CA SER A 182 5.30 -6.38 6.44
C SER A 182 6.46 -5.70 5.74
N TYR A 183 7.61 -5.61 6.40
CA TYR A 183 8.82 -5.10 5.76
C TYR A 183 9.23 -5.95 4.56
N GLU A 184 9.15 -7.27 4.66
CA GLU A 184 9.55 -8.17 3.58
C GLU A 184 8.65 -7.99 2.36
N PHE A 185 7.34 -7.84 2.56
CA PHE A 185 6.43 -7.54 1.47
C PHE A 185 6.64 -6.13 0.91
N ALA A 186 6.87 -5.12 1.76
CA ALA A 186 7.21 -3.77 1.30
C ALA A 186 8.50 -3.75 0.47
N LYS A 187 9.51 -4.52 0.88
CA LYS A 187 10.76 -4.70 0.14
C LYS A 187 10.51 -5.37 -1.21
N PHE A 188 9.73 -6.46 -1.24
CA PHE A 188 9.32 -7.10 -2.49
C PHE A 188 8.66 -6.11 -3.45
N ILE A 189 7.71 -5.28 -2.98
CA ILE A 189 7.08 -4.22 -3.78
C ILE A 189 8.14 -3.25 -4.33
N ALA A 190 9.07 -2.80 -3.50
CA ALA A 190 10.08 -1.82 -3.87
C ALA A 190 11.09 -2.34 -4.92
N GLU A 191 11.34 -3.65 -4.94
CA GLU A 191 12.23 -4.32 -5.89
C GLU A 191 11.55 -4.60 -7.25
N GLN A 192 10.22 -4.58 -7.32
CA GLN A 192 9.51 -4.71 -8.59
C GLN A 192 9.62 -3.41 -9.39
N ASP A 193 9.93 -3.51 -10.66
CA ASP A 193 9.82 -2.37 -11.57
C ASP A 193 8.37 -2.25 -12.08
N ILE A 194 7.47 -1.91 -11.14
CA ILE A 194 6.04 -1.79 -11.43
C ILE A 194 5.78 -0.83 -12.59
N CYS A 195 6.54 0.27 -12.66
CA CYS A 195 6.38 1.24 -13.74
C CYS A 195 6.83 0.67 -15.08
N ALA A 196 7.97 -0.05 -15.14
CA ALA A 196 8.43 -0.68 -16.37
C ALA A 196 7.54 -1.85 -16.80
N GLU A 197 7.06 -2.65 -15.85
CA GLU A 197 6.13 -3.75 -16.13
C GLU A 197 4.78 -3.24 -16.64
N MET A 198 4.25 -2.19 -16.05
CA MET A 198 3.04 -1.50 -16.52
C MET A 198 3.23 -0.87 -17.90
N LEU A 199 4.41 -0.30 -18.18
CA LEU A 199 4.73 0.31 -19.46
C LEU A 199 4.96 -0.74 -20.57
N LYS A 200 5.49 -1.91 -20.24
CA LYS A 200 5.73 -3.00 -21.21
C LYS A 200 4.45 -3.69 -21.68
N GLN A 201 3.47 -3.80 -20.80
CA GLN A 201 2.24 -4.54 -21.08
C GLN A 201 1.19 -3.72 -21.85
N HIS A 202 1.36 -2.40 -21.93
CA HIS A 202 0.37 -1.52 -22.53
C HIS A 202 1.01 -0.40 -23.34
N ASP A 203 0.50 -0.17 -24.53
CA ASP A 203 0.74 1.04 -25.30
C ASP A 203 0.05 2.21 -24.57
N VAL A 204 0.77 2.78 -23.62
CA VAL A 204 0.31 3.78 -22.63
C VAL A 204 -0.21 5.07 -23.29
N LYS A 205 0.02 5.27 -24.59
CA LYS A 205 -0.42 6.47 -25.30
C LYS A 205 -1.93 6.65 -25.34
N ASN A 206 -2.68 5.58 -25.18
CA ASN A 206 -4.15 5.59 -25.29
C ASN A 206 -4.87 5.29 -23.98
N ILE A 207 -4.17 4.96 -22.89
CA ILE A 207 -4.79 4.68 -21.60
C ILE A 207 -4.59 5.90 -20.71
N LEU A 208 -5.47 6.87 -20.85
CA LEU A 208 -5.58 8.01 -19.97
C LEU A 208 -5.80 7.55 -18.52
N GLY A 209 -4.73 7.26 -17.79
CA GLY A 209 -4.66 7.27 -16.35
C GLY A 209 -5.57 6.32 -15.55
N HIS A 210 -6.40 5.52 -16.20
CA HIS A 210 -7.51 4.82 -15.56
C HIS A 210 -7.39 3.29 -15.67
N HIS A 211 -6.20 2.83 -15.84
CA HIS A 211 -5.92 1.42 -15.71
C HIS A 211 -6.27 0.96 -14.28
N PRO A 212 -6.79 -0.26 -14.07
CA PRO A 212 -7.07 -0.77 -12.72
C PRO A 212 -5.84 -0.88 -11.82
N PHE A 213 -4.63 -0.87 -12.35
CA PHE A 213 -3.42 -0.55 -11.58
C PHE A 213 -3.42 0.91 -11.06
N ALA A 214 -4.19 1.79 -11.68
CA ALA A 214 -4.42 3.12 -11.15
C ALA A 214 -5.23 3.15 -9.85
N ILE A 215 -5.82 2.01 -9.45
CA ILE A 215 -6.43 1.85 -8.13
C ILE A 215 -5.35 1.31 -7.20
N GLU A 216 -4.82 2.19 -6.39
CA GLU A 216 -3.69 1.95 -5.50
C GLU A 216 -3.86 0.70 -4.63
N ASP A 217 -5.02 0.53 -4.02
CA ASP A 217 -5.32 -0.59 -3.13
C ASP A 217 -5.45 -1.94 -3.86
N VAL A 218 -5.97 -1.96 -5.08
CA VAL A 218 -6.02 -3.16 -5.93
C VAL A 218 -4.62 -3.55 -6.40
N MET A 219 -3.78 -2.56 -6.73
CA MET A 219 -2.38 -2.80 -7.07
C MET A 219 -1.65 -3.52 -5.94
N ILE A 220 -1.78 -3.04 -4.71
CA ILE A 220 -1.14 -3.68 -3.54
C ILE A 220 -1.68 -5.10 -3.34
N GLY A 221 -2.99 -5.33 -3.51
CA GLY A 221 -3.58 -6.66 -3.45
C GLY A 221 -3.01 -7.61 -4.52
N ARG A 222 -2.83 -7.13 -5.74
CA ARG A 222 -2.20 -7.92 -6.83
C ARG A 222 -0.73 -8.24 -6.53
N MET A 223 0.00 -7.27 -5.99
CA MET A 223 1.40 -7.47 -5.57
C MET A 223 1.51 -8.50 -4.44
N HIS A 224 0.53 -8.53 -3.52
CA HIS A 224 0.50 -9.54 -2.47
C HIS A 224 0.31 -10.96 -3.04
N SER A 225 -0.58 -11.15 -4.00
CA SER A 225 -0.72 -12.45 -4.68
C SER A 225 0.59 -12.89 -5.35
N ALA A 226 1.28 -11.98 -6.02
CA ALA A 226 2.59 -12.28 -6.61
C ALA A 226 3.67 -12.60 -5.57
N TYR A 227 3.63 -11.94 -4.42
CA TYR A 227 4.52 -12.22 -3.30
C TYR A 227 4.29 -13.60 -2.70
N GLU A 228 3.03 -14.01 -2.53
CA GLU A 228 2.70 -15.37 -2.06
C GLU A 228 3.16 -16.45 -3.05
N GLU A 229 3.03 -16.22 -4.35
CA GLU A 229 3.56 -17.10 -5.40
C GLU A 229 5.09 -17.19 -5.34
N HIS A 230 5.77 -16.08 -5.15
CA HIS A 230 7.23 -16.01 -4.97
C HIS A 230 7.70 -16.81 -3.76
N LEU A 231 7.04 -16.67 -2.61
CA LEU A 231 7.37 -17.43 -1.40
C LEU A 231 7.18 -18.95 -1.58
N LYS A 232 6.13 -19.38 -2.29
CA LYS A 232 5.93 -20.79 -2.62
C LYS A 232 7.07 -21.34 -3.47
N SER A 233 7.46 -20.60 -4.51
CA SER A 233 8.56 -21.01 -5.39
C SER A 233 9.89 -21.13 -4.64
N LEU A 234 10.16 -20.25 -3.68
CA LEU A 234 11.37 -20.34 -2.84
C LEU A 234 11.34 -21.58 -1.95
N SER A 235 10.21 -21.90 -1.32
CA SER A 235 10.05 -23.10 -0.48
C SER A 235 10.25 -24.39 -1.28
N GLU A 236 9.70 -24.47 -2.50
CA GLU A 236 9.89 -25.61 -3.38
C GLU A 236 11.37 -25.81 -3.78
N LEU A 237 12.12 -24.72 -3.99
CA LEU A 237 13.55 -24.78 -4.29
C LEU A 237 14.39 -25.24 -3.08
N GLU A 238 14.03 -24.81 -1.87
CA GLU A 238 14.68 -25.26 -0.63
C GLU A 238 14.47 -26.78 -0.42
N ASP A 239 13.25 -27.27 -0.61
CA ASP A 239 12.93 -28.70 -0.49
C ASP A 239 13.75 -29.55 -1.49
N ILE A 240 13.88 -29.10 -2.76
CA ILE A 240 14.69 -29.78 -3.78
C ILE A 240 16.18 -29.78 -3.40
N ALA A 241 16.69 -28.67 -2.85
CA ALA A 241 18.08 -28.58 -2.43
C ALA A 241 18.38 -29.54 -1.28
N ASP A 242 17.49 -29.66 -0.31
CA ASP A 242 17.63 -30.56 0.84
C ASP A 242 17.60 -32.04 0.41
N GLU A 243 16.70 -32.42 -0.52
CA GLU A 243 16.65 -33.75 -1.11
C GLU A 243 17.94 -34.11 -1.87
N THR A 244 18.50 -33.14 -2.60
CA THR A 244 19.74 -33.34 -3.37
C THR A 244 20.93 -33.58 -2.45
N ILE A 245 21.02 -32.82 -1.32
CA ILE A 245 22.07 -32.99 -0.32
C ILE A 245 21.92 -34.34 0.38
N HIS A 246 20.71 -34.78 0.69
CA HIS A 246 20.48 -36.08 1.35
C HIS A 246 20.90 -37.25 0.45
N ASN A 247 20.53 -37.21 -0.83
CA ASN A 247 20.88 -38.25 -1.81
C ASN A 247 22.36 -38.30 -2.18
N SER A 248 23.12 -37.21 -1.97
CA SER A 248 24.58 -37.20 -2.21
C SER A 248 25.42 -37.77 -1.05
N ARG A 249 24.80 -38.02 0.11
CA ARG A 249 25.44 -38.56 1.31
C ARG A 249 25.17 -40.08 1.54
N THR A 250 24.33 -40.66 0.71
CA THR A 250 24.05 -42.12 0.65
C THR A 250 24.84 -42.75 -0.47
#